data_910b561b906e611b73389d5fc4518983
#
_entry.id   910b561b906e611b73389d5fc4518983
#
_cell.length_a   1.000
_cell.length_b   1.000
_cell.length_c   1.000
_cell.angle_alpha   90.00
_cell.angle_beta   90.00
_cell.angle_gamma   90.00
#
_symmetry.space_group_name_H-M   'P 1'
#
loop_
_entity.id
_entity.type
_entity.pdbx_description
1 polymer ?
#
loop_
_entity_poly.entity_id
_entity_poly.type
_entity_poly.pdbx_seq_one_letter_code
_entity_poly.pdbx_strand_id
1 'polypeptide(L)'
;EEAQLDVVCLQDDKHVGFMSMIDSIMSTAEEHLERLNARTRETVPASELVVGVQCGGSDAFSGVTANPAVGFCTDLLVRAGAAVMFSETTEVRDGIDQLTARAATPEVAQRLIDEMAWYDAYLQRGKVDRSANTTPGNKKGGLSNIVEKAMGSIVKSGSAPIANVLPS
;
A
#
# COMPACT_ATOMS: atom_id res chain seq x y z
N GLU A 1 -1.35 14.49 -24.26
CA GLU A 1 0.09 14.17 -24.41
C GLU A 1 0.39 13.02 -23.48
N GLU A 2 0.79 11.86 -24.02
CA GLU A 2 1.34 10.77 -23.23
C GLU A 2 2.62 11.28 -22.56
N ALA A 3 2.65 11.24 -21.23
CA ALA A 3 3.84 11.60 -20.48
C ALA A 3 4.94 10.57 -20.83
N GLN A 4 5.97 11.01 -21.53
CA GLN A 4 7.15 10.21 -21.78
C GLN A 4 7.80 9.90 -20.42
N LEU A 5 7.80 8.62 -20.04
CA LEU A 5 8.45 8.16 -18.82
C LEU A 5 9.94 8.00 -19.06
N ASP A 6 10.76 8.71 -18.29
CA ASP A 6 12.19 8.51 -18.30
C ASP A 6 12.53 7.27 -17.46
N VAL A 7 13.20 6.30 -18.09
CA VAL A 7 13.55 5.03 -17.47
C VAL A 7 15.06 4.87 -17.42
N VAL A 8 15.59 4.61 -16.22
CA VAL A 8 17.00 4.24 -16.02
C VAL A 8 17.08 2.75 -15.77
N CYS A 9 17.71 2.01 -16.71
CA CYS A 9 17.96 0.59 -16.57
C CYS A 9 19.30 0.39 -15.85
N LEU A 10 19.28 -0.16 -14.63
CA LEU A 10 20.48 -0.27 -13.79
C LEU A 10 21.44 -1.40 -14.20
N GLN A 11 20.94 -2.42 -14.87
CA GLN A 11 21.73 -3.56 -15.35
C GLN A 11 21.82 -3.57 -16.88
N ASP A 12 22.14 -2.42 -17.45
CA ASP A 12 22.31 -2.24 -18.89
C ASP A 12 23.82 -2.28 -19.24
N ASP A 13 24.16 -2.76 -20.43
CA ASP A 13 25.53 -2.76 -20.98
C ASP A 13 26.15 -1.35 -21.05
N LYS A 14 25.35 -0.31 -20.96
CA LYS A 14 25.81 1.09 -20.90
C LYS A 14 26.50 1.44 -19.58
N HIS A 15 26.25 0.66 -18.52
CA HIS A 15 26.80 0.93 -17.21
C HIS A 15 28.00 0.05 -16.91
N VAL A 16 29.15 0.70 -16.77
CA VAL A 16 30.38 0.05 -16.34
C VAL A 16 30.62 0.37 -14.86
N GLY A 17 30.19 -0.55 -13.99
CA GLY A 17 30.34 -0.41 -12.53
C GLY A 17 29.22 0.41 -11.86
N PHE A 18 29.21 0.36 -10.55
CA PHE A 18 28.17 0.95 -9.69
C PHE A 18 28.06 2.47 -9.84
N MET A 19 29.18 3.17 -9.95
CA MET A 19 29.17 4.63 -10.07
C MET A 19 28.47 5.11 -11.35
N SER A 20 28.70 4.43 -12.47
CA SER A 20 28.02 4.77 -13.74
C SER A 20 26.51 4.66 -13.64
N MET A 21 25.98 3.71 -12.84
CA MET A 21 24.54 3.61 -12.57
C MET A 21 24.06 4.80 -11.72
N ILE A 22 24.81 5.16 -10.70
CA ILE A 22 24.49 6.32 -9.84
C ILE A 22 24.48 7.61 -10.65
N ASP A 23 25.50 7.83 -11.48
CA ASP A 23 25.60 9.03 -12.32
C ASP A 23 24.41 9.15 -13.28
N SER A 24 23.96 8.05 -13.87
CA SER A 24 22.78 8.03 -14.74
C SER A 24 21.48 8.37 -13.99
N ILE A 25 21.30 7.81 -12.78
CA ILE A 25 20.15 8.14 -11.93
C ILE A 25 20.19 9.62 -11.54
N MET A 26 21.32 10.13 -11.12
CA MET A 26 21.48 11.52 -10.67
C MET A 26 21.21 12.50 -11.81
N SER A 27 21.75 12.24 -13.01
CA SER A 27 21.50 13.10 -14.18
C SER A 27 20.01 13.18 -14.51
N THR A 28 19.32 12.03 -14.56
CA THR A 28 17.88 11.99 -14.83
C THR A 28 17.09 12.70 -13.71
N ALA A 29 17.50 12.51 -12.45
CA ALA A 29 16.86 13.16 -11.31
C ALA A 29 17.03 14.69 -11.33
N GLU A 30 18.19 15.20 -11.71
CA GLU A 30 18.46 16.65 -11.85
C GLU A 30 17.53 17.28 -12.90
N GLU A 31 17.38 16.66 -14.08
CA GLU A 31 16.46 17.14 -15.11
C GLU A 31 15.01 17.17 -14.61
N HIS A 32 14.58 16.15 -13.86
CA HIS A 32 13.24 16.11 -13.25
C HIS A 32 13.07 17.21 -12.18
N LEU A 33 14.08 17.45 -11.37
CA LEU A 33 14.06 18.49 -10.34
C LEU A 33 13.96 19.90 -10.95
N GLU A 34 14.66 20.18 -12.03
CA GLU A 34 14.53 21.45 -12.75
C GLU A 34 13.11 21.66 -13.25
N ARG A 35 12.51 20.64 -13.89
CA ARG A 35 11.11 20.67 -14.35
C ARG A 35 10.11 20.86 -13.22
N LEU A 36 10.32 20.19 -12.08
CA LEU A 36 9.47 20.32 -10.90
C LEU A 36 9.59 21.70 -10.25
N ASN A 37 10.80 22.23 -10.15
CA ASN A 37 11.05 23.54 -9.54
C ASN A 37 10.51 24.71 -10.39
N ALA A 38 10.34 24.49 -11.68
CA ALA A 38 9.69 25.48 -12.57
C ALA A 38 8.16 25.57 -12.40
N ARG A 39 7.56 24.58 -11.71
CA ARG A 39 6.09 24.56 -11.47
C ARG A 39 5.72 25.51 -10.33
N THR A 40 4.61 26.21 -10.50
CA THR A 40 3.98 26.98 -9.43
C THR A 40 2.98 26.11 -8.67
N ARG A 41 2.91 26.29 -7.36
CA ARG A 41 1.88 25.63 -6.53
C ARG A 41 0.58 26.39 -6.62
N GLU A 42 -0.52 25.65 -6.66
CA GLU A 42 -1.87 26.18 -6.61
C GLU A 42 -2.68 25.49 -5.50
N THR A 43 -3.74 26.15 -5.05
CA THR A 43 -4.64 25.56 -4.07
C THR A 43 -5.67 24.70 -4.79
N VAL A 44 -5.75 23.45 -4.40
CA VAL A 44 -6.75 22.49 -4.91
C VAL A 44 -7.53 21.87 -3.74
N PRO A 45 -8.76 21.41 -3.96
CA PRO A 45 -9.53 20.72 -2.93
C PRO A 45 -8.87 19.38 -2.58
N ALA A 46 -9.03 18.93 -1.34
CA ALA A 46 -8.49 17.64 -0.89
C ALA A 46 -9.07 16.44 -1.66
N SER A 47 -10.22 16.60 -2.31
CA SER A 47 -10.84 15.57 -3.16
C SER A 47 -10.01 15.18 -4.40
N GLU A 48 -9.05 16.02 -4.79
CA GLU A 48 -8.09 15.69 -5.85
C GLU A 48 -6.97 14.74 -5.37
N LEU A 49 -6.85 14.57 -4.06
CA LEU A 49 -5.81 13.74 -3.47
C LEU A 49 -6.23 12.27 -3.44
N VAL A 50 -5.37 11.40 -3.99
CA VAL A 50 -5.49 9.95 -3.90
C VAL A 50 -4.27 9.41 -3.18
N VAL A 51 -4.48 8.70 -2.08
CA VAL A 51 -3.40 8.18 -1.23
C VAL A 51 -3.52 6.66 -1.12
N GLY A 52 -2.45 5.97 -1.46
CA GLY A 52 -2.30 4.53 -1.20
C GLY A 52 -1.55 4.29 0.11
N VAL A 53 -2.05 3.41 0.96
CA VAL A 53 -1.36 2.96 2.16
C VAL A 53 -0.91 1.50 2.00
N GLN A 54 0.33 1.22 2.43
CA GLN A 54 0.95 -0.09 2.29
C GLN A 54 1.90 -0.37 3.45
N CYS A 55 2.14 -1.64 3.76
CA CYS A 55 3.20 -2.03 4.70
C CYS A 55 4.58 -1.90 4.05
N GLY A 56 5.55 -1.39 4.83
CA GLY A 56 6.98 -1.51 4.53
C GLY A 56 7.58 -2.72 5.24
N GLY A 57 8.24 -2.52 6.38
CA GLY A 57 8.73 -3.57 7.27
C GLY A 57 7.82 -3.70 8.48
N SER A 58 6.98 -4.73 8.53
CA SER A 58 6.07 -4.94 9.66
C SER A 58 6.79 -5.54 10.86
N ASP A 59 6.54 -4.98 12.05
CA ASP A 59 6.96 -5.51 13.34
C ASP A 59 5.82 -5.38 14.36
N ALA A 60 5.99 -5.91 15.55
CA ALA A 60 4.96 -5.83 16.60
C ALA A 60 4.67 -4.38 17.04
N PHE A 61 5.67 -3.50 17.01
CA PHE A 61 5.52 -2.11 17.43
C PHE A 61 4.76 -1.26 16.41
N SER A 62 4.95 -1.49 15.12
CA SER A 62 4.25 -0.75 14.06
C SER A 62 2.73 -0.92 14.15
N GLY A 63 2.26 -2.10 14.58
CA GLY A 63 0.83 -2.39 14.79
C GLY A 63 0.17 -1.54 15.87
N VAL A 64 0.93 -1.08 16.88
CA VAL A 64 0.42 -0.30 18.01
C VAL A 64 0.86 1.16 18.03
N THR A 65 1.72 1.57 17.11
CA THR A 65 2.26 2.95 17.00
C THR A 65 2.03 3.55 15.61
N ALA A 66 2.85 3.20 14.64
CA ALA A 66 2.82 3.80 13.31
C ALA A 66 1.49 3.54 12.58
N ASN A 67 0.98 2.31 12.61
CA ASN A 67 -0.24 1.95 11.89
C ASN A 67 -1.48 2.67 12.44
N PRO A 68 -1.72 2.80 13.75
CA PRO A 68 -2.79 3.65 14.28
C PRO A 68 -2.64 5.12 13.90
N ALA A 69 -1.42 5.66 13.90
CA ALA A 69 -1.16 7.04 13.48
C ALA A 69 -1.50 7.27 12.00
N VAL A 70 -1.10 6.32 11.14
CA VAL A 70 -1.47 6.32 9.71
C VAL A 70 -2.99 6.20 9.56
N GLY A 71 -3.65 5.31 10.30
CA GLY A 71 -5.10 5.16 10.27
C GLY A 71 -5.85 6.43 10.68
N PHE A 72 -5.37 7.14 11.70
CA PHE A 72 -5.91 8.43 12.07
C PHE A 72 -5.73 9.48 10.95
N CYS A 73 -4.56 9.51 10.33
CA CYS A 73 -4.31 10.38 9.17
C CYS A 73 -5.25 10.02 8.00
N THR A 74 -5.45 8.74 7.73
CA THR A 74 -6.41 8.25 6.73
C THR A 74 -7.83 8.79 7.01
N ASP A 75 -8.29 8.70 8.24
CA ASP A 75 -9.61 9.22 8.63
C ASP A 75 -9.73 10.74 8.41
N LEU A 76 -8.67 11.50 8.69
CA LEU A 76 -8.64 12.94 8.42
C LEU A 76 -8.71 13.25 6.93
N LEU A 77 -7.96 12.51 6.11
CA LEU A 77 -7.96 12.66 4.66
C LEU A 77 -9.32 12.36 4.05
N VAL A 78 -9.94 11.26 4.46
CA VAL A 78 -11.29 10.88 4.00
C VAL A 78 -12.34 11.91 4.40
N ARG A 79 -12.29 12.43 5.63
CA ARG A 79 -13.18 13.52 6.06
C ARG A 79 -12.99 14.81 5.27
N ALA A 80 -11.78 15.06 4.78
CA ALA A 80 -11.49 16.20 3.90
C ALA A 80 -11.91 15.96 2.44
N GLY A 81 -12.41 14.76 2.10
CA GLY A 81 -12.88 14.37 0.78
C GLY A 81 -11.87 13.63 -0.08
N ALA A 82 -10.65 13.36 0.41
CA ALA A 82 -9.63 12.60 -0.30
C ALA A 82 -10.03 11.12 -0.46
N ALA A 83 -9.52 10.47 -1.52
CA ALA A 83 -9.60 9.03 -1.69
C ALA A 83 -8.38 8.34 -1.04
N VAL A 84 -8.65 7.35 -0.17
CA VAL A 84 -7.59 6.55 0.42
C VAL A 84 -7.80 5.07 0.05
N MET A 85 -6.74 4.41 -0.39
CA MET A 85 -6.75 3.01 -0.82
C MET A 85 -5.75 2.19 -0.01
N PHE A 86 -6.08 0.93 0.23
CA PHE A 86 -5.16 -0.08 0.75
C PHE A 86 -5.26 -1.34 -0.10
N SER A 87 -4.17 -2.10 -0.26
CA SER A 87 -4.08 -3.15 -1.27
C SER A 87 -3.54 -4.50 -0.76
N GLU A 88 -3.24 -4.62 0.50
CA GLU A 88 -2.51 -5.78 1.04
C GLU A 88 -3.45 -6.94 1.39
N THR A 89 -4.06 -7.56 0.39
CA THR A 89 -5.04 -8.66 0.53
C THR A 89 -4.53 -9.77 1.45
N THR A 90 -3.28 -10.22 1.28
CA THR A 90 -2.65 -11.23 2.13
C THR A 90 -2.65 -10.84 3.60
N GLU A 91 -2.36 -9.59 3.88
CA GLU A 91 -2.20 -9.07 5.24
C GLU A 91 -3.53 -8.73 5.91
N VAL A 92 -4.60 -8.50 5.16
CA VAL A 92 -5.91 -8.16 5.73
C VAL A 92 -6.89 -9.34 5.73
N ARG A 93 -6.53 -10.46 5.09
CA ARG A 93 -7.39 -11.64 4.93
C ARG A 93 -7.95 -12.17 6.24
N ASP A 94 -7.15 -12.23 7.28
CA ASP A 94 -7.56 -12.80 8.57
C ASP A 94 -8.39 -11.83 9.44
N GLY A 95 -8.61 -10.62 8.95
CA GLY A 95 -9.48 -9.60 9.58
C GLY A 95 -10.68 -9.23 8.73
N ILE A 96 -11.14 -10.12 7.83
CA ILE A 96 -12.25 -9.86 6.91
C ILE A 96 -13.52 -9.37 7.62
N ASP A 97 -13.81 -9.88 8.80
CA ASP A 97 -14.99 -9.48 9.58
C ASP A 97 -14.93 -8.00 9.98
N GLN A 98 -13.74 -7.48 10.29
CA GLN A 98 -13.56 -6.06 10.60
C GLN A 98 -13.72 -5.18 9.36
N LEU A 99 -13.32 -5.66 8.18
CA LEU A 99 -13.47 -4.93 6.93
C LEU A 99 -14.94 -4.93 6.48
N THR A 100 -15.61 -6.07 6.51
CA THR A 100 -17.02 -6.17 6.12
C THR A 100 -17.94 -5.39 7.05
N ALA A 101 -17.63 -5.33 8.34
CA ALA A 101 -18.36 -4.48 9.30
C ALA A 101 -18.28 -2.98 8.98
N ARG A 102 -17.27 -2.56 8.22
CA ARG A 102 -17.07 -1.17 7.77
C ARG A 102 -17.54 -0.93 6.33
N ALA A 103 -18.03 -1.94 5.63
CA ALA A 103 -18.49 -1.77 4.27
C ALA A 103 -19.67 -0.79 4.21
N ALA A 104 -19.64 0.14 3.26
CA ALA A 104 -20.68 1.15 3.10
C ALA A 104 -22.03 0.53 2.68
N THR A 105 -21.98 -0.60 1.98
CA THR A 105 -23.18 -1.36 1.56
C THR A 105 -22.93 -2.87 1.66
N PRO A 106 -24.00 -3.69 1.69
CA PRO A 106 -23.89 -5.14 1.65
C PRO A 106 -23.13 -5.67 0.42
N GLU A 107 -23.26 -5.00 -0.73
CA GLU A 107 -22.59 -5.37 -1.98
C GLU A 107 -21.09 -5.16 -1.87
N VAL A 108 -20.62 -4.10 -1.20
CA VAL A 108 -19.19 -3.87 -0.91
C VAL A 108 -18.67 -4.95 0.03
N ALA A 109 -19.44 -5.31 1.07
CA ALA A 109 -19.07 -6.40 1.96
C ALA A 109 -18.92 -7.73 1.20
N GLN A 110 -19.87 -8.04 0.31
CA GLN A 110 -19.81 -9.26 -0.49
C GLN A 110 -18.57 -9.26 -1.41
N ARG A 111 -18.26 -8.13 -2.08
CA ARG A 111 -17.05 -8.03 -2.90
C ARG A 111 -15.76 -8.26 -2.10
N LEU A 112 -15.66 -7.75 -0.88
CA LEU A 112 -14.52 -8.03 0.01
C LEU A 112 -14.38 -9.54 0.26
N ILE A 113 -15.48 -10.23 0.52
CA ILE A 113 -15.50 -11.69 0.73
C ILE A 113 -15.07 -12.42 -0.54
N ASP A 114 -15.58 -12.01 -1.70
CA ASP A 114 -15.27 -12.64 -2.98
C ASP A 114 -13.80 -12.48 -3.35
N GLU A 115 -13.19 -11.30 -3.14
CA GLU A 115 -11.75 -11.07 -3.34
C GLU A 115 -10.90 -11.94 -2.41
N MET A 116 -11.30 -12.10 -1.14
CA MET A 116 -10.57 -12.98 -0.21
C MET A 116 -10.70 -14.45 -0.63
N ALA A 117 -11.86 -14.88 -1.12
CA ALA A 117 -12.06 -16.23 -1.63
C ALA A 117 -11.24 -16.48 -2.90
N TRP A 118 -11.19 -15.51 -3.81
CA TRP A 118 -10.33 -15.58 -5.00
C TRP A 118 -8.85 -15.73 -4.60
N TYR A 119 -8.42 -14.93 -3.64
CA TYR A 119 -7.04 -14.96 -3.16
C TYR A 119 -6.68 -16.30 -2.50
N ASP A 120 -7.57 -16.87 -1.67
CA ASP A 120 -7.38 -18.20 -1.09
C ASP A 120 -7.24 -19.27 -2.19
N ALA A 121 -8.08 -19.22 -3.24
CA ALA A 121 -7.97 -20.13 -4.38
C ALA A 121 -6.67 -19.93 -5.18
N TYR A 122 -6.21 -18.68 -5.31
CA TYR A 122 -4.92 -18.38 -5.94
C TYR A 122 -3.75 -19.01 -5.18
N LEU A 123 -3.70 -18.88 -3.86
CA LEU A 123 -2.68 -19.49 -3.02
C LEU A 123 -2.71 -21.02 -3.08
N GLN A 124 -3.91 -21.62 -3.07
CA GLN A 124 -4.08 -23.07 -3.19
C GLN A 124 -3.49 -23.63 -4.51
N ARG A 125 -3.67 -22.92 -5.64
CA ARG A 125 -3.05 -23.28 -6.93
C ARG A 125 -1.54 -23.30 -6.85
N GLY A 126 -0.95 -22.35 -6.15
CA GLY A 126 0.48 -22.26 -5.90
C GLY A 126 1.00 -23.17 -4.79
N LYS A 127 0.09 -23.87 -4.07
CA LYS A 127 0.44 -24.64 -2.86
C LYS A 127 1.19 -23.81 -1.82
N VAL A 128 0.80 -22.54 -1.67
CA VAL A 128 1.43 -21.59 -0.77
C VAL A 128 0.56 -21.41 0.47
N ASP A 129 1.20 -21.48 1.64
CA ASP A 129 0.57 -21.12 2.91
C ASP A 129 0.67 -19.59 3.13
N ARG A 130 -0.46 -18.92 3.35
CA ARG A 130 -0.48 -17.48 3.60
C ARG A 130 0.27 -17.08 4.87
N SER A 131 0.43 -17.98 5.84
CA SER A 131 1.20 -17.73 7.06
C SER A 131 2.68 -17.40 6.78
N ALA A 132 3.19 -17.78 5.59
CA ALA A 132 4.52 -17.41 5.13
C ALA A 132 4.71 -15.89 4.99
N ASN A 133 3.62 -15.11 4.89
CA ASN A 133 3.69 -13.64 4.89
C ASN A 133 4.07 -13.06 6.27
N THR A 134 4.09 -13.84 7.33
CA THR A 134 4.84 -13.49 8.55
C THR A 134 6.28 -13.93 8.37
N THR A 135 7.07 -13.11 7.68
CA THR A 135 8.46 -13.43 7.32
C THR A 135 9.37 -13.62 8.53
N PRO A 136 10.54 -14.26 8.37
CA PRO A 136 11.53 -14.32 9.46
C PRO A 136 11.91 -12.94 10.02
N GLY A 137 11.95 -11.90 9.17
CA GLY A 137 12.19 -10.52 9.60
C GLY A 137 11.06 -9.95 10.44
N ASN A 138 9.80 -10.20 10.06
CA ASN A 138 8.65 -9.81 10.86
C ASN A 138 8.65 -10.48 12.24
N LYS A 139 8.94 -11.77 12.30
CA LYS A 139 9.06 -12.53 13.57
C LYS A 139 10.20 -12.03 14.44
N LYS A 140 11.36 -11.71 13.86
CA LYS A 140 12.47 -11.09 14.56
C LYS A 140 12.09 -9.71 15.12
N GLY A 141 11.22 -8.98 14.43
CA GLY A 141 10.61 -7.71 14.88
C GLY A 141 9.47 -7.88 15.89
N GLY A 142 9.20 -9.11 16.35
CA GLY A 142 8.25 -9.40 17.43
C GLY A 142 6.85 -9.85 16.99
N LEU A 143 6.55 -9.90 15.67
CA LEU A 143 5.27 -10.43 15.20
C LEU A 143 5.20 -11.95 15.40
N SER A 144 4.11 -12.44 16.00
CA SER A 144 3.93 -13.86 16.30
C SER A 144 3.35 -14.66 15.13
N ASN A 145 2.36 -14.10 14.44
CA ASN A 145 1.61 -14.81 13.40
C ASN A 145 0.93 -13.85 12.40
N ILE A 146 0.30 -14.44 11.38
CA ILE A 146 -0.37 -13.68 10.31
C ILE A 146 -1.61 -12.93 10.81
N VAL A 147 -2.29 -13.41 11.83
CA VAL A 147 -3.48 -12.73 12.38
C VAL A 147 -3.07 -11.42 13.07
N GLU A 148 -2.02 -11.44 13.88
CA GLU A 148 -1.47 -10.23 14.49
C GLU A 148 -1.03 -9.22 13.42
N LYS A 149 -0.35 -9.69 12.38
CA LYS A 149 0.02 -8.86 11.25
C LYS A 149 -1.19 -8.26 10.56
N ALA A 150 -2.25 -9.04 10.34
CA ALA A 150 -3.49 -8.58 9.72
C ALA A 150 -4.18 -7.48 10.55
N MET A 151 -4.27 -7.64 11.85
CA MET A 151 -4.86 -6.62 12.73
C MET A 151 -4.11 -5.30 12.63
N GLY A 152 -2.77 -5.33 12.65
CA GLY A 152 -1.93 -4.16 12.45
C GLY A 152 -2.12 -3.50 11.08
N SER A 153 -2.25 -4.29 10.02
CA SER A 153 -2.45 -3.79 8.66
C SER A 153 -3.81 -3.13 8.48
N ILE A 154 -4.88 -3.71 9.05
CA ILE A 154 -6.24 -3.15 8.97
C ILE A 154 -6.33 -1.78 9.64
N VAL A 155 -5.65 -1.59 10.76
CA VAL A 155 -5.66 -0.33 11.51
C VAL A 155 -5.13 0.84 10.66
N LYS A 156 -4.19 0.62 9.74
CA LYS A 156 -3.71 1.66 8.80
C LYS A 156 -4.82 2.24 7.93
N SER A 157 -5.84 1.47 7.63
CA SER A 157 -6.96 1.93 6.79
C SER A 157 -7.95 2.85 7.52
N GLY A 158 -7.69 3.16 8.79
CA GLY A 158 -8.56 4.00 9.61
C GLY A 158 -9.87 3.33 9.97
N SER A 159 -10.85 4.15 10.31
CA SER A 159 -12.20 3.75 10.75
C SER A 159 -13.32 4.13 9.78
N ALA A 160 -13.02 4.88 8.73
CA ALA A 160 -14.01 5.32 7.75
C ALA A 160 -14.66 4.14 7.02
N PRO A 161 -15.92 4.29 6.56
CA PRO A 161 -16.57 3.26 5.74
C PRO A 161 -15.76 2.92 4.49
N ILE A 162 -15.72 1.64 4.13
CA ILE A 162 -15.13 1.17 2.88
C ILE A 162 -16.15 1.37 1.77
N ALA A 163 -15.89 2.34 0.89
CA ALA A 163 -16.83 2.77 -0.13
C ALA A 163 -16.88 1.83 -1.35
N ASN A 164 -15.76 1.17 -1.67
CA ASN A 164 -15.68 0.31 -2.84
C ASN A 164 -14.52 -0.68 -2.72
N VAL A 165 -14.58 -1.71 -3.56
CA VAL A 165 -13.51 -2.68 -3.79
C VAL A 165 -13.16 -2.61 -5.27
N LEU A 166 -11.89 -2.35 -5.57
CA LEU A 166 -11.41 -2.35 -6.95
C LEU A 166 -11.21 -3.80 -7.41
N PRO A 167 -11.52 -4.11 -8.67
CA PRO A 167 -11.29 -5.46 -9.19
C PRO A 167 -9.79 -5.77 -9.24
N SER A 168 -9.43 -7.03 -9.00
CA SER A 168 -8.08 -7.59 -9.14
C SER A 168 -7.65 -7.75 -10.59
#